data_6a11837d59e0535cfa5ea647a6cb468d
#
_entry.id   6a11837d59e0535cfa5ea647a6cb468d
#
_cell.length_a   1.000
_cell.length_b   1.000
_cell.length_c   1.000
_cell.angle_alpha   90.00
_cell.angle_beta   90.00
_cell.angle_gamma   90.00
#
_symmetry.space_group_name_H-M   'P 1'
#
loop_
_entity.id
_entity.type
_entity.pdbx_description
1 polymer ?
#
loop_
_entity_poly.entity_id
_entity_poly.type
_entity_poly.pdbx_seq_one_letter_code
_entity_poly.pdbx_strand_id
1 'polypeptide(L)'
;GKKYIGKKFFYSVRTKTIKGKRKKTKSFSDWQSYYGSNDVLKTDVKQLGESNFKREILHLCKKKGECGYLETKEQFTRNVLESDDYYNTWIMCRINKSHLKDYNASRTTTF
;
A
#
# COMPACT_ATOMS: atom_id res chain seq x y z
N GLY A 1 15.28 -8.34 -11.36
CA GLY A 1 14.38 -7.26 -11.67
C GLY A 1 14.14 -6.30 -10.51
N LYS A 2 13.76 -5.10 -10.83
CA LYS A 2 13.44 -4.10 -9.83
C LYS A 2 12.09 -4.37 -9.18
N LYS A 3 11.97 -4.03 -7.91
CA LYS A 3 10.81 -4.28 -7.07
C LYS A 3 10.28 -2.98 -6.48
N TYR A 4 9.04 -3.02 -6.03
CA TYR A 4 8.39 -1.91 -5.34
C TYR A 4 7.50 -2.45 -4.23
N ILE A 5 7.60 -1.86 -3.05
CA ILE A 5 6.72 -2.17 -1.92
C ILE A 5 5.81 -0.97 -1.67
N GLY A 6 4.53 -1.20 -1.76
CA GLY A 6 3.53 -0.16 -1.54
C GLY A 6 2.24 -0.73 -0.98
N LYS A 7 1.27 0.16 -0.74
CA LYS A 7 -0.05 -0.22 -0.27
C LYS A 7 -1.13 0.29 -1.21
N LYS A 8 -2.28 -0.38 -1.18
CA LYS A 8 -3.47 0.07 -1.90
C LYS A 8 -4.69 -0.44 -1.16
N PHE A 9 -5.69 0.41 -1.03
CA PHE A 9 -6.96 0.02 -0.44
C PHE A 9 -7.89 -0.57 -1.50
N PHE A 10 -8.64 -1.60 -1.13
CA PHE A 10 -9.63 -2.20 -2.03
C PHE A 10 -10.80 -1.27 -2.30
N TYR A 11 -11.10 -0.38 -1.37
CA TYR A 11 -12.23 0.55 -1.46
C TYR A 11 -11.78 1.98 -1.32
N SER A 12 -12.43 2.86 -2.06
CA SER A 12 -12.32 4.30 -1.90
C SER A 12 -13.56 4.82 -1.20
N VAL A 13 -13.39 5.72 -0.24
CA VAL A 13 -14.50 6.36 0.46
C VAL A 13 -14.53 7.83 0.08
N ARG A 14 -15.66 8.28 -0.47
CA ARG A 14 -15.86 9.68 -0.82
C ARG A 14 -17.04 10.23 -0.02
N THR A 15 -16.90 11.46 0.46
CA THR A 15 -17.97 12.17 1.15
C THR A 15 -18.61 13.14 0.17
N LYS A 16 -19.94 13.01 -0.05
CA LYS A 16 -20.73 13.93 -0.86
C LYS A 16 -21.79 14.60 0.01
N THR A 17 -22.03 15.89 -0.24
CA THR A 17 -23.12 16.61 0.39
C THR A 17 -24.34 16.53 -0.53
N ILE A 18 -25.39 15.85 -0.07
CA ILE A 18 -26.66 15.72 -0.80
C ILE A 18 -27.75 16.30 0.09
N LYS A 19 -28.47 17.31 -0.40
CA LYS A 19 -29.55 18.01 0.32
C LYS A 19 -29.11 18.49 1.71
N GLY A 20 -27.91 19.06 1.82
CA GLY A 20 -27.35 19.58 3.07
C GLY A 20 -26.83 18.52 4.04
N LYS A 21 -26.88 17.24 3.69
CA LYS A 21 -26.36 16.15 4.51
C LYS A 21 -25.12 15.52 3.89
N ARG A 22 -24.13 15.25 4.71
CA ARG A 22 -22.93 14.53 4.28
C ARG A 22 -23.23 13.04 4.21
N LYS A 23 -22.99 12.45 3.04
CA LYS A 23 -23.07 10.99 2.86
C LYS A 23 -21.73 10.46 2.42
N LYS A 24 -21.28 9.40 3.07
CA LYS A 24 -20.08 8.66 2.66
C LYS A 24 -20.47 7.60 1.66
N THR A 25 -19.80 7.59 0.51
CA THR A 25 -19.98 6.56 -0.52
C THR A 25 -18.72 5.71 -0.59
N LYS A 26 -18.89 4.41 -0.53
CA LYS A 26 -17.81 3.43 -0.63
C LYS A 26 -17.88 2.77 -2.01
N SER A 27 -16.75 2.78 -2.72
CA SER A 27 -16.65 2.14 -4.03
C SER A 27 -15.35 1.37 -4.15
N PHE A 28 -15.28 0.40 -5.06
CA PHE A 28 -14.04 -0.29 -5.34
C PHE A 28 -12.99 0.68 -5.88
N SER A 29 -11.75 0.52 -5.42
CA SER A 29 -10.62 1.26 -5.96
C SER A 29 -10.11 0.58 -7.23
N ASP A 30 -9.08 1.17 -7.84
CA ASP A 30 -8.40 0.61 -9.00
C ASP A 30 -7.29 -0.39 -8.64
N TRP A 31 -7.40 -1.04 -7.46
CA TRP A 31 -6.33 -1.92 -6.95
C TRP A 31 -5.94 -3.03 -7.93
N GLN A 32 -6.86 -3.50 -8.75
CA GLN A 32 -6.61 -4.58 -9.70
C GLN A 32 -5.66 -4.17 -10.83
N SER A 33 -5.63 -2.88 -11.17
CA SER A 33 -4.76 -2.33 -12.20
C SER A 33 -3.65 -1.45 -11.66
N TYR A 34 -3.54 -1.32 -10.34
CA TYR A 34 -2.59 -0.44 -9.68
C TYR A 34 -1.24 -1.14 -9.49
N TYR A 35 -0.16 -0.52 -10.00
CA TYR A 35 1.20 -1.05 -9.90
C TYR A 35 2.10 -0.27 -8.94
N GLY A 36 1.60 0.78 -8.32
CA GLY A 36 2.36 1.60 -7.38
C GLY A 36 2.26 3.08 -7.68
N SER A 37 2.72 3.91 -6.75
CA SER A 37 2.69 5.36 -6.87
C SER A 37 4.00 5.96 -7.41
N ASN A 38 5.04 5.16 -7.57
CA ASN A 38 6.33 5.62 -8.05
C ASN A 38 6.28 5.93 -9.56
N ASP A 39 6.71 7.13 -9.93
CA ASP A 39 6.63 7.59 -11.31
C ASP A 39 7.53 6.80 -12.27
N VAL A 40 8.71 6.41 -11.82
CA VAL A 40 9.63 5.59 -12.63
C VAL A 40 9.02 4.23 -12.87
N LEU A 41 8.44 3.62 -11.85
CA LEU A 41 7.74 2.33 -11.98
C LEU A 41 6.58 2.44 -12.97
N LYS A 42 5.75 3.47 -12.86
CA LYS A 42 4.62 3.69 -13.78
C LYS A 42 5.09 3.82 -15.23
N THR A 43 6.18 4.54 -15.44
CA THR A 43 6.77 4.70 -16.77
C THR A 43 7.25 3.35 -17.31
N ASP A 44 7.95 2.56 -16.49
CA ASP A 44 8.46 1.25 -16.90
C ASP A 44 7.31 0.29 -17.24
N VAL A 45 6.25 0.28 -16.43
CA VAL A 45 5.08 -0.56 -16.70
C VAL A 45 4.45 -0.20 -18.06
N LYS A 46 4.35 1.10 -18.34
CA LYS A 46 3.79 1.58 -19.60
C LYS A 46 4.66 1.24 -20.79
N GLN A 47 5.98 1.35 -20.65
CA GLN A 47 6.93 1.11 -21.76
C GLN A 47 7.19 -0.38 -22.00
N LEU A 48 7.33 -1.16 -20.91
CA LEU A 48 7.70 -2.59 -21.02
C LEU A 48 6.49 -3.51 -21.08
N GLY A 49 5.30 -2.99 -20.75
CA GLY A 49 4.06 -3.75 -20.75
C GLY A 49 3.78 -4.44 -19.40
N GLU A 50 2.51 -4.52 -19.06
CA GLU A 50 2.06 -5.09 -17.79
C GLU A 50 2.44 -6.57 -17.61
N SER A 51 2.54 -7.31 -18.70
CA SER A 51 2.89 -8.74 -18.66
C SER A 51 4.29 -9.00 -18.15
N ASN A 52 5.17 -8.00 -18.14
CA ASN A 52 6.53 -8.11 -17.64
C ASN A 52 6.64 -7.80 -16.14
N PHE A 53 5.51 -7.51 -15.49
CA PHE A 53 5.49 -7.17 -14.07
C PHE A 53 4.58 -8.13 -13.32
N LYS A 54 5.10 -8.64 -12.19
CA LYS A 54 4.37 -9.53 -11.30
C LYS A 54 3.92 -8.75 -10.06
N ARG A 55 2.66 -8.89 -9.69
CA ARG A 55 2.13 -8.31 -8.46
C ARG A 55 1.86 -9.41 -7.44
N GLU A 56 2.24 -9.15 -6.20
CA GLU A 56 2.00 -10.05 -5.09
C GLU A 56 1.37 -9.28 -3.94
N ILE A 57 0.40 -9.91 -3.28
CA ILE A 57 -0.19 -9.39 -2.06
C ILE A 57 0.58 -10.00 -0.89
N LEU A 58 1.28 -9.14 -0.12
CA LEU A 58 2.05 -9.59 1.05
C LEU A 58 1.18 -9.66 2.30
N HIS A 59 0.27 -8.70 2.46
CA HIS A 59 -0.60 -8.61 3.64
C HIS A 59 -1.99 -8.14 3.25
N LEU A 60 -2.99 -8.69 3.92
CA LEU A 60 -4.37 -8.21 3.87
C LEU A 60 -4.67 -7.57 5.22
N CYS A 61 -5.09 -6.29 5.21
CA CYS A 61 -5.28 -5.50 6.39
C CYS A 61 -6.74 -5.12 6.60
N LYS A 62 -7.16 -5.03 7.86
CA LYS A 62 -8.52 -4.63 8.21
C LYS A 62 -8.67 -3.13 8.32
N LYS A 63 -7.61 -2.41 8.66
CA LYS A 63 -7.61 -0.96 8.90
C LYS A 63 -6.52 -0.28 8.08
N LYS A 64 -6.77 0.99 7.72
CA LYS A 64 -5.80 1.81 6.99
C LYS A 64 -4.48 1.99 7.77
N GLY A 65 -4.57 2.21 9.09
CA GLY A 65 -3.39 2.37 9.93
C GLY A 65 -2.55 1.11 9.99
N GLU A 66 -3.18 -0.05 10.11
CA GLU A 66 -2.51 -1.35 10.07
C GLU A 66 -1.80 -1.54 8.73
N CYS A 67 -2.46 -1.19 7.64
CA CYS A 67 -1.89 -1.28 6.29
C CYS A 67 -0.62 -0.42 6.17
N GLY A 68 -0.68 0.82 6.64
CA GLY A 68 0.48 1.71 6.64
C GLY A 68 1.63 1.17 7.49
N TYR A 69 1.33 0.60 8.65
CA TYR A 69 2.33 -0.01 9.51
C TYR A 69 3.04 -1.19 8.82
N LEU A 70 2.28 -2.09 8.24
CA LEU A 70 2.84 -3.27 7.57
C LEU A 70 3.62 -2.89 6.31
N GLU A 71 3.17 -1.91 5.56
CA GLU A 71 3.92 -1.38 4.42
C GLU A 71 5.30 -0.86 4.88
N THR A 72 5.31 -0.01 5.91
CA THR A 72 6.55 0.56 6.43
C THR A 72 7.47 -0.52 6.98
N LYS A 73 6.92 -1.49 7.70
CA LYS A 73 7.67 -2.61 8.26
C LYS A 73 8.35 -3.42 7.15
N GLU A 74 7.62 -3.73 6.09
CA GLU A 74 8.18 -4.45 4.93
C GLU A 74 9.27 -3.62 4.24
N GLN A 75 9.05 -2.32 4.07
CA GLN A 75 10.01 -1.43 3.45
C GLN A 75 11.32 -1.37 4.23
N PHE A 76 11.27 -1.26 5.56
CA PHE A 76 12.46 -1.26 6.40
C PHE A 76 13.13 -2.64 6.46
N THR A 77 12.35 -3.69 6.59
CA THR A 77 12.87 -5.06 6.67
C THR A 77 13.62 -5.43 5.39
N ARG A 78 13.17 -4.97 4.25
CA ARG A 78 13.79 -5.24 2.96
C ARG A 78 14.85 -4.22 2.55
N ASN A 79 15.06 -3.17 3.36
CA ASN A 79 16.04 -2.11 3.12
C ASN A 79 15.84 -1.44 1.75
N VAL A 80 14.60 -1.10 1.41
CA VAL A 80 14.24 -0.63 0.07
C VAL A 80 14.95 0.66 -0.33
N LEU A 81 15.31 1.52 0.62
CA LEU A 81 16.01 2.78 0.35
C LEU A 81 17.52 2.58 0.16
N GLU A 82 18.06 1.49 0.66
CA GLU A 82 19.48 1.18 0.58
C GLU A 82 19.82 0.29 -0.61
N SER A 83 18.81 -0.24 -1.29
CA SER A 83 18.98 -1.20 -2.37
C SER A 83 18.62 -0.58 -3.72
N ASP A 84 19.44 -0.79 -4.72
CA ASP A 84 19.16 -0.39 -6.10
C ASP A 84 18.14 -1.30 -6.78
N ASP A 85 17.75 -2.40 -6.11
CA ASP A 85 16.77 -3.34 -6.64
C ASP A 85 15.32 -2.90 -6.42
N TYR A 86 15.11 -1.75 -5.77
CA TYR A 86 13.77 -1.25 -5.46
C TYR A 86 13.54 0.12 -6.08
N TYR A 87 12.31 0.33 -6.57
CA TYR A 87 11.87 1.64 -7.07
C TYR A 87 11.60 2.64 -5.93
N ASN A 88 11.45 2.16 -4.70
CA ASN A 88 11.13 3.00 -3.55
C ASN A 88 12.22 4.05 -3.32
N THR A 89 11.81 5.32 -3.20
CA THR A 89 12.74 6.43 -2.97
C THR A 89 12.54 7.13 -1.62
N TRP A 90 11.45 6.81 -0.92
CA TRP A 90 11.17 7.38 0.39
C TRP A 90 10.21 6.48 1.16
N ILE A 91 10.26 6.58 2.49
CA ILE A 91 9.35 5.89 3.39
C ILE A 91 8.69 6.93 4.27
N MET A 92 7.35 6.94 4.29
CA MET A 92 6.60 7.81 5.19
C MET A 92 5.48 7.01 5.83
N CYS A 93 5.46 7.00 7.17
CA CYS A 93 4.40 6.35 7.93
C CYS A 93 4.11 7.13 9.19
N ARG A 94 2.84 7.47 9.39
CA ARG A 94 2.37 8.08 10.62
C ARG A 94 1.47 7.07 11.32
N ILE A 95 1.98 6.49 12.42
CA ILE A 95 1.31 5.40 13.10
C ILE A 95 1.34 5.59 14.61
N ASN A 96 0.28 5.13 15.29
CA ASN A 96 0.23 5.08 16.74
C ASN A 96 -0.37 3.73 17.19
N LYS A 97 -0.37 3.51 18.50
CA LYS A 97 -0.85 2.24 19.07
C LYS A 97 -2.28 1.90 18.71
N SER A 98 -3.15 2.89 18.53
CA SER A 98 -4.55 2.64 18.21
C SER A 98 -4.75 2.02 16.83
N HIS A 99 -3.84 2.27 15.90
CA HIS A 99 -3.87 1.67 14.56
C HIS A 99 -3.66 0.16 14.59
N LEU A 100 -3.01 -0.35 15.63
CA LEU A 100 -2.66 -1.76 15.79
C LEU A 100 -3.60 -2.49 16.76
N LYS A 101 -4.69 -1.85 17.19
CA LYS A 101 -5.61 -2.40 18.19
C LYS A 101 -6.12 -3.81 17.84
N ASP A 102 -6.42 -4.05 16.57
CA ASP A 102 -6.91 -5.33 16.10
C ASP A 102 -5.82 -6.19 15.45
N TYR A 103 -4.57 -5.71 15.48
CA TYR A 103 -3.44 -6.44 14.95
C TYR A 103 -3.00 -7.51 15.94
N ASN A 104 -2.90 -8.74 15.47
CA ASN A 104 -2.48 -9.85 16.29
C ASN A 104 -0.99 -10.16 16.05
N ALA A 105 -0.14 -9.63 16.91
CA ALA A 105 1.30 -9.82 16.83
C ALA A 105 1.75 -11.27 16.97
N SER A 106 0.92 -12.14 17.58
CA SER A 106 1.25 -13.56 17.70
C SER A 106 1.23 -14.32 16.37
N ARG A 107 0.66 -13.71 15.33
CA ARG A 107 0.69 -14.26 13.97
C ARG A 107 2.02 -14.04 13.27
N THR A 108 2.78 -13.09 13.76
CA THR A 108 4.13 -12.83 13.29
C THR A 108 5.08 -13.25 14.38
N THR A 109 5.65 -14.40 14.23
CA THR A 109 6.75 -14.80 15.07
C THR A 109 7.92 -13.90 14.74
N THR A 110 8.05 -12.86 15.49
CA THR A 110 9.24 -12.06 15.44
C THR A 110 10.08 -12.37 16.63
N PHE A 111 11.13 -12.89 16.42
CA PHE A 111 12.30 -12.74 17.31
C PHE A 111 13.47 -13.41 16.70
#